data_ae75ab01d423a9606dfa86b681fb1031
#
_entry.id   ae75ab01d423a9606dfa86b681fb1031
#
_cell.length_a   1.000
_cell.length_b   1.000
_cell.length_c   1.000
_cell.angle_alpha   90.00
_cell.angle_beta   90.00
_cell.angle_gamma   90.00
#
_symmetry.space_group_name_H-M   'P 1'
#
loop_
_entity.id
_entity.type
_entity.pdbx_description
1 polymer ?
#
loop_
_entity_poly.entity_id
_entity_poly.type
_entity_poly.pdbx_seq_one_letter_code
_entity_poly.pdbx_strand_id
1 'polypeptide(L)'
;WQSPSDPDARITKMKDGTTGLGYKAENAVDLETEIVVAADVKPADAADGETMKDTVVDALGNLNDATKQECRIAEVVADKGYHKTETLAWLGERDIRTYVAPRRDKRKRRWDDKPEGWREAVYENQRRTGREKGKQLQRRRAEVVERSFAHVCTTGGARRSWIRGLAEVGKRYLVTVMAHNLGVILRK
;
A
#
# COMPACT_ATOMS: atom_id res chain seq x y z
N TRP A 1 -23.96 6.13 8.42
CA TRP A 1 -24.14 7.58 8.21
C TRP A 1 -23.31 8.06 7.03
N GLN A 2 -23.88 8.85 6.16
CA GLN A 2 -23.26 9.39 4.95
C GLN A 2 -23.27 10.91 5.04
N SER A 3 -22.18 11.56 4.66
CA SER A 3 -22.08 13.01 4.65
C SER A 3 -22.99 13.61 3.57
N PRO A 4 -23.89 14.53 3.87
CA PRO A 4 -24.70 15.19 2.84
C PRO A 4 -23.87 16.03 1.87
N SER A 5 -22.73 16.55 2.33
CA SER A 5 -21.86 17.43 1.54
C SER A 5 -20.74 16.68 0.79
N ASP A 6 -20.42 15.46 1.20
CA ASP A 6 -19.39 14.62 0.59
C ASP A 6 -19.78 13.14 0.77
N PRO A 7 -20.63 12.58 -0.10
CA PRO A 7 -21.14 11.24 0.01
C PRO A 7 -20.09 10.13 -0.07
N ASP A 8 -18.92 10.43 -0.64
CA ASP A 8 -17.82 9.47 -0.79
C ASP A 8 -16.92 9.39 0.44
N ALA A 9 -16.91 10.43 1.28
CA ALA A 9 -16.14 10.41 2.51
C ALA A 9 -16.71 9.40 3.53
N ARG A 10 -15.82 8.69 4.22
CA ARG A 10 -16.19 7.70 5.24
C ARG A 10 -15.68 8.10 6.61
N ILE A 11 -16.41 7.68 7.63
CA ILE A 11 -15.98 7.86 9.02
C ILE A 11 -14.75 6.98 9.27
N THR A 12 -13.69 7.59 9.75
CA THR A 12 -12.48 6.88 10.13
C THR A 12 -11.92 7.38 11.46
N LYS A 13 -11.24 6.50 12.17
CA LYS A 13 -10.54 6.86 13.40
C LYS A 13 -9.13 7.31 13.07
N MET A 14 -8.81 8.53 13.48
CA MET A 14 -7.48 9.11 13.28
C MET A 14 -6.46 8.53 14.28
N LYS A 15 -5.17 8.71 14.01
CA LYS A 15 -4.09 8.21 14.89
C LYS A 15 -4.12 8.84 16.30
N ASP A 16 -4.62 10.05 16.43
CA ASP A 16 -4.80 10.77 17.69
C ASP A 16 -6.04 10.31 18.50
N GLY A 17 -6.78 9.33 17.97
CA GLY A 17 -7.98 8.78 18.58
C GLY A 17 -9.26 9.52 18.23
N THR A 18 -9.20 10.66 17.56
CA THR A 18 -10.38 11.38 17.09
C THR A 18 -11.04 10.66 15.93
N THR A 19 -12.33 10.93 15.71
CA THR A 19 -13.08 10.39 14.57
C THR A 19 -13.39 11.52 13.62
N GLY A 20 -13.16 11.29 12.34
CA GLY A 20 -13.42 12.28 11.30
C GLY A 20 -13.88 11.64 10.01
N LEU A 21 -14.37 12.46 9.10
CA LEU A 21 -14.61 12.08 7.71
C LEU A 21 -13.31 12.16 6.92
N GLY A 22 -13.06 11.18 6.08
CA GLY A 22 -11.85 11.19 5.29
C GLY A 22 -11.82 10.15 4.20
N TYR A 23 -10.69 10.15 3.56
CA TYR A 23 -10.27 9.20 2.55
C TYR A 23 -8.96 8.54 3.00
N LYS A 24 -8.65 7.41 2.41
CA LYS A 24 -7.42 6.67 2.68
C LYS A 24 -6.51 6.73 1.46
N ALA A 25 -5.35 7.32 1.62
CA ALA A 25 -4.32 7.28 0.59
C ALA A 25 -3.51 5.97 0.68
N GLU A 26 -3.25 5.38 -0.47
CA GLU A 26 -2.42 4.17 -0.62
C GLU A 26 -1.33 4.42 -1.65
N ASN A 27 -0.09 4.09 -1.31
CA ASN A 27 1.07 4.29 -2.17
C ASN A 27 1.89 3.00 -2.28
N ALA A 28 2.32 2.66 -3.49
CA ALA A 28 3.44 1.76 -3.71
C ALA A 28 4.69 2.59 -4.01
N VAL A 29 5.77 2.30 -3.27
CA VAL A 29 7.04 3.02 -3.39
C VAL A 29 8.13 2.02 -3.74
N ASP A 30 8.91 2.32 -4.76
CA ASP A 30 10.12 1.57 -5.04
C ASP A 30 11.18 1.89 -3.97
N LEU A 31 11.66 0.85 -3.29
CA LEU A 31 12.56 1.01 -2.15
C LEU A 31 13.99 1.41 -2.55
N GLU A 32 14.37 1.23 -3.81
CA GLU A 32 15.71 1.60 -4.31
C GLU A 32 15.72 3.05 -4.75
N THR A 33 14.77 3.44 -5.57
CA THR A 33 14.70 4.79 -6.15
C THR A 33 13.94 5.77 -5.27
N GLU A 34 13.12 5.29 -4.32
CA GLU A 34 12.20 6.06 -3.47
C GLU A 34 11.07 6.74 -4.24
N ILE A 35 10.89 6.38 -5.50
CA ILE A 35 9.81 6.88 -6.36
C ILE A 35 8.49 6.19 -5.97
N VAL A 36 7.43 6.95 -5.87
CA VAL A 36 6.07 6.43 -5.75
C VAL A 36 5.62 5.94 -7.12
N VAL A 37 5.54 4.63 -7.31
CA VAL A 37 5.22 3.98 -8.59
C VAL A 37 3.72 3.76 -8.81
N ALA A 38 2.94 3.71 -7.72
CA ALA A 38 1.49 3.80 -7.77
C ALA A 38 0.96 4.57 -6.57
N ALA A 39 -0.10 5.32 -6.78
CA ALA A 39 -0.78 6.08 -5.73
C ALA A 39 -2.27 6.17 -6.04
N ASP A 40 -3.09 5.91 -5.03
CA ASP A 40 -4.53 6.00 -5.16
C ASP A 40 -5.16 6.52 -3.86
N VAL A 41 -6.40 6.97 -3.96
CA VAL A 41 -7.22 7.38 -2.84
C VAL A 41 -8.45 6.49 -2.78
N LYS A 42 -8.61 5.80 -1.68
CA LYS A 42 -9.70 4.85 -1.43
C LYS A 42 -10.69 5.43 -0.40
N PRO A 43 -11.93 4.92 -0.33
CA PRO A 43 -12.78 5.17 0.82
C PRO A 43 -12.06 4.81 2.12
N ALA A 44 -12.24 5.62 3.19
CA ALA A 44 -11.46 5.43 4.42
C ALA A 44 -11.76 4.11 5.16
N ASP A 45 -12.86 3.46 4.85
CA ASP A 45 -13.28 2.15 5.37
C ASP A 45 -12.76 0.96 4.54
N ALA A 46 -12.10 1.19 3.40
CA ALA A 46 -11.51 0.13 2.60
C ALA A 46 -10.41 -0.61 3.36
N ALA A 47 -10.48 -1.94 3.36
CA ALA A 47 -9.51 -2.77 4.06
C ALA A 47 -8.19 -2.91 3.29
N ASP A 48 -7.04 -2.68 3.95
CA ASP A 48 -5.71 -2.77 3.33
C ASP A 48 -5.47 -4.08 2.57
N GLY A 49 -5.93 -5.20 3.11
CA GLY A 49 -5.73 -6.52 2.50
C GLY A 49 -6.51 -6.73 1.19
N GLU A 50 -7.48 -5.89 0.88
CA GLU A 50 -8.29 -5.96 -0.33
C GLU A 50 -7.72 -5.09 -1.45
N THR A 51 -7.11 -3.97 -1.10
CA THR A 51 -6.59 -2.98 -2.06
C THR A 51 -5.21 -3.35 -2.63
N MET A 52 -4.43 -4.19 -1.93
CA MET A 52 -3.05 -4.52 -2.30
C MET A 52 -2.90 -5.10 -3.71
N LYS A 53 -3.85 -5.94 -4.16
CA LYS A 53 -3.78 -6.54 -5.50
C LYS A 53 -3.83 -5.46 -6.57
N ASP A 54 -4.80 -4.55 -6.45
CA ASP A 54 -4.99 -3.45 -7.38
C ASP A 54 -3.76 -2.54 -7.40
N THR A 55 -3.24 -2.17 -6.22
CA THR A 55 -2.04 -1.33 -6.08
C THR A 55 -0.81 -1.96 -6.74
N VAL A 56 -0.63 -3.29 -6.66
CA VAL A 56 0.47 -4.00 -7.33
C VAL A 56 0.28 -4.02 -8.85
N VAL A 57 -0.95 -4.22 -9.32
CA VAL A 57 -1.28 -4.18 -10.76
C VAL A 57 -1.04 -2.78 -11.32
N ASP A 58 -1.52 -1.75 -10.65
CA ASP A 58 -1.32 -0.35 -11.04
C ASP A 58 0.18 0.02 -11.07
N ALA A 59 0.94 -0.42 -10.07
CA ALA A 59 2.39 -0.19 -10.04
C ALA A 59 3.10 -0.83 -11.22
N LEU A 60 2.73 -2.07 -11.59
CA LEU A 60 3.29 -2.76 -12.74
C LEU A 60 2.92 -2.06 -14.05
N GLY A 61 1.65 -1.66 -14.22
CA GLY A 61 1.18 -0.90 -15.37
C GLY A 61 1.94 0.42 -15.54
N ASN A 62 2.06 1.19 -14.48
CA ASN A 62 2.78 2.47 -14.49
C ASN A 62 4.28 2.29 -14.83
N LEU A 63 4.93 1.24 -14.31
CA LEU A 63 6.32 0.93 -14.63
C LEU A 63 6.50 0.57 -16.11
N ASN A 64 5.62 -0.27 -16.67
CA ASN A 64 5.63 -0.65 -18.07
C ASN A 64 5.43 0.58 -18.97
N ASP A 65 4.47 1.43 -18.62
CA ASP A 65 4.18 2.65 -19.37
C ASP A 65 5.32 3.66 -19.34
N ALA A 66 5.94 3.83 -18.18
CA ALA A 66 7.06 4.77 -18.03
C ALA A 66 8.33 4.30 -18.73
N THR A 67 8.63 3.00 -18.68
CA THR A 67 9.87 2.44 -19.27
C THR A 67 9.71 2.01 -20.72
N LYS A 68 8.46 1.85 -21.20
CA LYS A 68 8.13 1.24 -22.49
C LYS A 68 8.69 -0.19 -22.65
N GLN A 69 8.87 -0.88 -21.53
CA GLN A 69 9.38 -2.24 -21.46
C GLN A 69 8.49 -3.06 -20.53
N GLU A 70 8.52 -4.37 -20.69
CA GLU A 70 7.88 -5.30 -19.75
C GLU A 70 8.71 -5.36 -18.45
N CYS A 71 8.18 -4.76 -17.41
CA CYS A 71 8.77 -4.75 -16.09
C CYS A 71 8.26 -5.93 -15.26
N ARG A 72 9.03 -6.30 -14.22
CA ARG A 72 8.64 -7.33 -13.28
C ARG A 72 8.81 -6.83 -11.85
N ILE A 73 7.78 -6.99 -11.03
CA ILE A 73 7.87 -6.81 -9.60
C ILE A 73 8.31 -8.14 -8.98
N ALA A 74 9.53 -8.22 -8.48
CA ALA A 74 10.08 -9.45 -7.90
C ALA A 74 9.74 -9.61 -6.41
N GLU A 75 9.61 -8.50 -5.67
CA GLU A 75 9.42 -8.51 -4.23
C GLU A 75 8.42 -7.44 -3.81
N VAL A 76 7.52 -7.77 -2.87
CA VAL A 76 6.58 -6.84 -2.26
C VAL A 76 6.75 -6.85 -0.75
N VAL A 77 6.95 -5.66 -0.18
CA VAL A 77 7.12 -5.45 1.27
C VAL A 77 5.96 -4.61 1.79
N ALA A 78 5.19 -5.12 2.73
CA ALA A 78 4.02 -4.39 3.24
C ALA A 78 3.82 -4.57 4.75
N ASP A 79 3.00 -3.70 5.35
CA ASP A 79 2.64 -3.75 6.75
C ASP A 79 1.66 -4.92 7.04
N LYS A 80 1.49 -5.21 8.33
CA LYS A 80 0.57 -6.25 8.84
C LYS A 80 -0.89 -6.04 8.42
N GLY A 81 -1.31 -4.82 8.12
CA GLY A 81 -2.64 -4.49 7.60
C GLY A 81 -2.95 -5.23 6.29
N TYR A 82 -1.93 -5.39 5.46
CA TYR A 82 -2.01 -6.07 4.16
C TYR A 82 -1.93 -7.60 4.24
N HIS A 83 -1.76 -8.18 5.42
CA HIS A 83 -1.62 -9.63 5.58
C HIS A 83 -2.97 -10.34 5.40
N LYS A 84 -3.32 -10.66 4.16
CA LYS A 84 -4.49 -11.46 3.75
C LYS A 84 -3.99 -12.71 3.02
N THR A 85 -4.43 -13.88 3.45
CA THR A 85 -3.96 -15.18 2.91
C THR A 85 -4.13 -15.29 1.40
N GLU A 86 -5.31 -14.91 0.91
CA GLU A 86 -5.64 -14.90 -0.51
C GLU A 86 -4.71 -13.99 -1.34
N THR A 87 -4.35 -12.82 -0.79
CA THR A 87 -3.43 -11.87 -1.45
C THR A 87 -2.00 -12.42 -1.50
N LEU A 88 -1.56 -13.08 -0.41
CA LEU A 88 -0.25 -13.72 -0.38
C LEU A 88 -0.15 -14.87 -1.39
N ALA A 89 -1.20 -15.68 -1.51
CA ALA A 89 -1.28 -16.76 -2.50
C ALA A 89 -1.26 -16.21 -3.93
N TRP A 90 -2.10 -15.20 -4.22
CA TRP A 90 -2.17 -14.54 -5.52
C TRP A 90 -0.83 -13.95 -5.97
N LEU A 91 -0.06 -13.36 -5.04
CA LEU A 91 1.29 -12.87 -5.32
C LEU A 91 2.28 -14.02 -5.57
N GLY A 92 2.17 -15.10 -4.78
CA GLY A 92 3.01 -16.29 -4.95
C GLY A 92 2.82 -16.98 -6.29
N GLU A 93 1.57 -17.09 -6.79
CA GLU A 93 1.23 -17.62 -8.11
C GLU A 93 1.88 -16.82 -9.27
N ARG A 94 2.28 -15.58 -9.00
CA ARG A 94 2.95 -14.68 -9.96
C ARG A 94 4.45 -14.54 -9.72
N ASP A 95 5.03 -15.49 -8.97
CA ASP A 95 6.44 -15.46 -8.57
C ASP A 95 6.87 -14.19 -7.82
N ILE A 96 5.94 -13.46 -7.21
CA ILE A 96 6.25 -12.28 -6.41
C ILE A 96 6.53 -12.71 -4.96
N ARG A 97 7.73 -12.49 -4.48
CA ARG A 97 8.10 -12.79 -3.10
C ARG A 97 7.51 -11.77 -2.15
N THR A 98 6.80 -12.24 -1.15
CA THR A 98 6.15 -11.38 -0.17
C THR A 98 6.96 -11.27 1.13
N TYR A 99 7.02 -10.07 1.67
CA TYR A 99 7.56 -9.73 2.99
C TYR A 99 6.52 -8.91 3.75
N VAL A 100 5.36 -9.51 3.98
CA VAL A 100 4.26 -8.85 4.70
C VAL A 100 4.31 -9.24 6.17
N ALA A 101 4.36 -8.25 7.05
CA ALA A 101 4.43 -8.48 8.49
C ALA A 101 3.25 -9.35 8.96
N PRO A 102 3.48 -10.46 9.69
CA PRO A 102 2.40 -11.34 10.09
C PRO A 102 1.51 -10.68 11.14
N ARG A 103 0.21 -10.94 11.07
CA ARG A 103 -0.69 -10.61 12.17
C ARG A 103 -0.40 -11.53 13.36
N ARG A 104 -0.33 -10.96 14.56
CA ARG A 104 -0.23 -11.74 15.79
C ARG A 104 -1.58 -12.40 16.06
N ASP A 105 -1.78 -13.59 15.53
CA ASP A 105 -2.98 -14.39 15.76
C ASP A 105 -2.70 -15.34 16.94
N LYS A 106 -3.54 -15.29 17.98
CA LYS A 106 -3.43 -16.17 19.14
C LYS A 106 -3.96 -17.57 18.88
N ARG A 107 -4.72 -17.77 17.80
CA ARG A 107 -5.32 -19.04 17.43
C ARG A 107 -4.50 -19.75 16.37
N LYS A 108 -4.36 -21.08 16.48
CA LYS A 108 -3.83 -21.90 15.38
C LYS A 108 -4.76 -21.78 14.18
N ARG A 109 -4.18 -21.46 13.03
CA ARG A 109 -4.92 -21.41 11.75
C ARG A 109 -5.33 -22.82 11.35
N ARG A 110 -6.59 -22.99 10.94
CA ARG A 110 -7.08 -24.20 10.30
C ARG A 110 -6.94 -24.04 8.79
N TRP A 111 -6.54 -25.12 8.12
CA TRP A 111 -6.25 -25.11 6.69
C TRP A 111 -7.10 -26.14 5.92
N ASP A 112 -7.90 -26.95 6.64
CA ASP A 112 -8.64 -28.08 6.08
C ASP A 112 -9.62 -27.68 4.97
N ASP A 113 -10.23 -26.48 5.09
CA ASP A 113 -11.19 -25.94 4.13
C ASP A 113 -10.61 -24.81 3.27
N LYS A 114 -9.29 -24.74 3.11
CA LYS A 114 -8.63 -23.67 2.34
C LYS A 114 -8.08 -24.18 1.03
N PRO A 115 -8.07 -23.35 -0.05
CA PRO A 115 -7.47 -23.72 -1.31
C PRO A 115 -6.02 -24.16 -1.16
N GLU A 116 -5.61 -25.07 -2.03
CA GLU A 116 -4.23 -25.52 -2.15
C GLU A 116 -3.29 -24.31 -2.38
N GLY A 117 -2.08 -24.37 -1.83
CA GLY A 117 -1.09 -23.30 -1.93
C GLY A 117 -1.25 -22.14 -0.92
N TRP A 118 -2.43 -21.95 -0.32
CA TRP A 118 -2.66 -20.85 0.63
C TRP A 118 -1.82 -21.00 1.90
N ARG A 119 -1.71 -22.23 2.39
CA ARG A 119 -0.89 -22.56 3.56
C ARG A 119 0.58 -22.28 3.29
N GLU A 120 1.07 -22.75 2.17
CA GLU A 120 2.45 -22.59 1.71
C GLU A 120 2.80 -21.11 1.57
N ALA A 121 1.97 -20.33 0.90
CA ALA A 121 2.18 -18.89 0.71
C ALA A 121 2.33 -18.14 2.04
N VAL A 122 1.48 -18.46 3.04
CA VAL A 122 1.55 -17.83 4.37
C VAL A 122 2.82 -18.24 5.12
N TYR A 123 3.17 -19.52 5.13
CA TYR A 123 4.37 -19.98 5.85
C TYR A 123 5.65 -19.51 5.18
N GLU A 124 5.69 -19.45 3.87
CA GLU A 124 6.82 -18.90 3.13
C GLU A 124 7.00 -17.40 3.38
N ASN A 125 5.91 -16.62 3.35
CA ASN A 125 5.95 -15.22 3.74
C ASN A 125 6.48 -15.07 5.17
N GLN A 126 6.00 -15.86 6.12
CA GLN A 126 6.43 -15.81 7.51
C GLN A 126 7.93 -16.14 7.65
N ARG A 127 8.42 -17.20 6.96
CA ARG A 127 9.83 -17.55 6.95
C ARG A 127 10.71 -16.45 6.37
N ARG A 128 10.29 -15.85 5.23
CA ARG A 128 11.02 -14.74 4.59
C ARG A 128 11.07 -13.50 5.48
N THR A 129 9.94 -13.11 6.04
CA THR A 129 9.83 -11.92 6.92
C THR A 129 10.65 -12.08 8.21
N GLY A 130 10.77 -13.29 8.74
CA GLY A 130 11.54 -13.58 9.94
C GLY A 130 13.06 -13.57 9.77
N ARG A 131 13.57 -13.72 8.55
CA ARG A 131 15.00 -13.71 8.24
C ARG A 131 15.58 -12.29 8.26
N GLU A 132 16.91 -12.18 8.32
CA GLU A 132 17.60 -10.89 8.37
C GLU A 132 17.25 -9.97 7.19
N LYS A 133 17.25 -10.48 5.96
CA LYS A 133 16.79 -9.75 4.77
C LYS A 133 15.37 -9.19 4.96
N GLY A 134 14.45 -10.00 5.47
CA GLY A 134 13.07 -9.56 5.69
C GLY A 134 12.95 -8.45 6.73
N LYS A 135 13.73 -8.52 7.81
CA LYS A 135 13.78 -7.46 8.82
C LYS A 135 14.36 -6.17 8.28
N GLN A 136 15.42 -6.26 7.48
CA GLN A 136 16.02 -5.08 6.81
C GLN A 136 15.04 -4.44 5.83
N LEU A 137 14.36 -5.23 5.00
CA LEU A 137 13.34 -4.74 4.07
C LEU A 137 12.18 -4.07 4.81
N GLN A 138 11.72 -4.61 5.94
CA GLN A 138 10.67 -3.99 6.75
C GLN A 138 11.11 -2.65 7.36
N ARG A 139 12.36 -2.53 7.82
CA ARG A 139 12.93 -1.25 8.31
C ARG A 139 13.03 -0.24 7.16
N ARG A 140 13.57 -0.65 6.02
CA ARG A 140 13.69 0.20 4.84
C ARG A 140 12.34 0.69 4.35
N ARG A 141 11.34 -0.22 4.27
CA ARG A 141 9.96 0.14 3.94
C ARG A 141 9.41 1.20 4.90
N ALA A 142 9.54 0.98 6.20
CA ALA A 142 9.03 1.94 7.19
C ALA A 142 9.63 3.32 6.94
N GLU A 143 10.96 3.41 6.82
CA GLU A 143 11.66 4.67 6.56
C GLU A 143 11.20 5.36 5.28
N VAL A 144 11.22 4.64 4.14
CA VAL A 144 10.93 5.21 2.82
C VAL A 144 9.47 5.60 2.68
N VAL A 145 8.56 4.72 3.09
CA VAL A 145 7.12 4.96 2.99
C VAL A 145 6.68 6.08 3.93
N GLU A 146 7.14 6.09 5.19
CA GLU A 146 6.80 7.16 6.13
C GLU A 146 7.31 8.51 5.64
N ARG A 147 8.53 8.56 5.10
CA ARG A 147 9.10 9.78 4.52
C ARG A 147 8.31 10.27 3.31
N SER A 148 7.95 9.38 2.38
CA SER A 148 7.14 9.75 1.21
C SER A 148 5.76 10.29 1.63
N PHE A 149 5.08 9.63 2.57
CA PHE A 149 3.82 10.13 3.12
C PHE A 149 3.98 11.46 3.85
N ALA A 150 5.05 11.66 4.61
CA ALA A 150 5.31 12.93 5.28
C ALA A 150 5.48 14.07 4.26
N HIS A 151 6.23 13.84 3.18
CA HIS A 151 6.39 14.82 2.10
C HIS A 151 5.07 15.09 1.38
N VAL A 152 4.35 14.07 0.95
CA VAL A 152 3.08 14.22 0.22
C VAL A 152 2.01 14.87 1.13
N CYS A 153 1.83 14.38 2.34
CA CYS A 153 0.75 14.81 3.21
C CYS A 153 1.04 16.11 3.96
N THR A 154 2.28 16.32 4.42
CA THR A 154 2.62 17.47 5.25
C THR A 154 3.14 18.62 4.40
N THR A 155 4.23 18.41 3.66
CA THR A 155 4.82 19.44 2.81
C THR A 155 3.95 19.75 1.59
N GLY A 156 3.41 18.72 0.93
CA GLY A 156 2.53 18.83 -0.23
C GLY A 156 1.08 19.19 0.10
N GLY A 157 0.72 19.25 1.40
CA GLY A 157 -0.61 19.66 1.85
C GLY A 157 -1.74 18.66 1.54
N ALA A 158 -1.42 17.40 1.24
CA ALA A 158 -2.44 16.40 0.92
C ALA A 158 -3.18 15.85 2.14
N ARG A 159 -2.75 16.20 3.37
CA ARG A 159 -3.40 15.73 4.61
C ARG A 159 -4.84 16.23 4.76
N ARG A 160 -5.15 17.40 4.21
CA ARG A 160 -6.49 17.98 4.22
C ARG A 160 -6.89 18.37 2.81
N SER A 161 -8.11 18.04 2.42
CA SER A 161 -8.66 18.44 1.12
C SER A 161 -9.85 19.38 1.34
N TRP A 162 -9.86 20.49 0.61
CA TRP A 162 -11.04 21.34 0.43
C TRP A 162 -11.90 20.90 -0.75
N ILE A 163 -11.38 19.96 -1.56
CA ILE A 163 -12.09 19.33 -2.66
C ILE A 163 -12.86 18.14 -2.10
N ARG A 164 -14.00 17.84 -2.66
CA ARG A 164 -14.91 16.77 -2.27
C ARG A 164 -15.06 15.76 -3.39
N GLY A 165 -15.49 14.56 -3.05
CA GLY A 165 -15.64 13.45 -3.98
C GLY A 165 -14.32 12.67 -4.21
N LEU A 166 -14.43 11.34 -4.22
CA LEU A 166 -13.29 10.44 -4.29
C LEU A 166 -12.39 10.73 -5.50
N ALA A 167 -13.00 10.93 -6.68
CA ALA A 167 -12.28 11.17 -7.92
C ALA A 167 -11.46 12.47 -7.87
N GLU A 168 -12.06 13.58 -7.39
CA GLU A 168 -11.38 14.87 -7.36
C GLU A 168 -10.29 14.92 -6.29
N VAL A 169 -10.55 14.33 -5.13
CA VAL A 169 -9.53 14.17 -4.08
C VAL A 169 -8.37 13.31 -4.59
N GLY A 170 -8.65 12.23 -5.33
CA GLY A 170 -7.65 11.39 -5.98
C GLY A 170 -6.78 12.16 -6.97
N LYS A 171 -7.37 12.94 -7.87
CA LYS A 171 -6.62 13.79 -8.82
C LYS A 171 -5.67 14.75 -8.10
N ARG A 172 -6.17 15.44 -7.08
CA ARG A 172 -5.33 16.34 -6.27
C ARG A 172 -4.19 15.61 -5.58
N TYR A 173 -4.47 14.42 -5.03
CA TYR A 173 -3.46 13.59 -4.40
C TYR A 173 -2.36 13.19 -5.39
N LEU A 174 -2.73 12.73 -6.59
CA LEU A 174 -1.79 12.38 -7.65
C LEU A 174 -0.88 13.54 -8.07
N VAL A 175 -1.42 14.75 -8.21
CA VAL A 175 -0.60 15.96 -8.49
C VAL A 175 0.46 16.16 -7.41
N THR A 176 0.10 15.96 -6.14
CA THR A 176 1.06 16.11 -5.03
C THR A 176 2.11 15.00 -5.05
N VAL A 177 1.73 13.77 -5.40
CA VAL A 177 2.67 12.65 -5.59
C VAL A 177 3.62 12.90 -6.75
N MET A 178 3.12 13.43 -7.87
CA MET A 178 3.96 13.83 -9.02
C MET A 178 5.01 14.86 -8.62
N ALA A 179 4.62 15.89 -7.86
CA ALA A 179 5.55 16.89 -7.34
C ALA A 179 6.60 16.28 -6.40
N HIS A 180 6.21 15.32 -5.54
CA HIS A 180 7.13 14.56 -4.71
C HIS A 180 8.13 13.77 -5.55
N ASN A 181 7.67 13.01 -6.53
CA ASN A 181 8.53 12.21 -7.42
C ASN A 181 9.51 13.09 -8.19
N LEU A 182 9.05 14.22 -8.72
CA LEU A 182 9.93 15.20 -9.37
C LEU A 182 11.04 15.67 -8.42
N GLY A 183 10.71 15.97 -7.17
CA GLY A 183 11.69 16.33 -6.14
C GLY A 183 12.67 15.20 -5.81
N VAL A 184 12.25 13.92 -5.90
CA VAL A 184 13.15 12.76 -5.75
C VAL A 184 14.13 12.67 -6.93
N ILE A 185 13.64 12.85 -8.14
CA ILE A 185 14.46 12.79 -9.37
C ILE A 185 15.50 13.91 -9.40
N LEU A 186 15.11 15.13 -9.04
CA LEU A 186 15.99 16.31 -9.08
C LEU A 186 17.08 16.29 -8.00
N ARG A 187 16.97 15.42 -6.99
CA ARG A 187 18.00 15.26 -5.93
C ARG A 187 19.05 14.20 -6.25
N LYS A 188 18.83 13.41 -7.30
CA LYS A 188 19.78 12.40 -7.81
C LYS A 188 20.63 12.97 -8.93
#